data_c07e3ee3507474763e76e2373c466370
#
_entry.id   c07e3ee3507474763e76e2373c466370
#
_cell.length_a   1.000
_cell.length_b   1.000
_cell.length_c   1.000
_cell.angle_alpha   90.00
_cell.angle_beta   90.00
_cell.angle_gamma   90.00
#
_symmetry.space_group_name_H-M   'P 1'
#
loop_
_entity.id
_entity.type
_entity.pdbx_description
1 polymer ?
#
loop_
_entity_poly.entity_id
_entity_poly.type
_entity_poly.pdbx_seq_one_letter_code
_entity_poly.pdbx_strand_id
1 'polypeptide(L)'
;MRSMKKAQAAGFTVSVVYVAVESVEVSIERVKQRVRKGGHDIPEDVQRRRFDKSIENAAIAGLAADAMMVFQNATGKGHQLMAVVEQGRVTTLETERPAWVDRALQGIPHGEAVRQSARTAQAPKQHRPTPTRRRDDDDRGR
;
A
#
# COMPACT_ATOMS: atom_id res chain seq x y z
N MET A 1 3.70 5.40 -15.27
CA MET A 1 2.68 6.09 -16.08
C MET A 1 2.49 5.51 -17.49
N ARG A 2 3.54 5.34 -18.31
CA ARG A 2 3.41 4.73 -19.66
C ARG A 2 2.80 3.31 -19.62
N SER A 3 3.21 2.48 -18.67
CA SER A 3 2.70 1.11 -18.52
C SER A 3 1.21 1.05 -18.17
N MET A 4 0.75 1.94 -17.27
CA MET A 4 -0.66 2.04 -16.89
C MET A 4 -1.53 2.39 -18.10
N LYS A 5 -1.16 3.44 -18.84
CA LYS A 5 -1.88 3.86 -20.06
C LYS A 5 -1.92 2.77 -21.13
N LYS A 6 -0.83 2.00 -21.30
CA LYS A 6 -0.81 0.86 -22.23
C LYS A 6 -1.76 -0.24 -21.80
N ALA A 7 -1.80 -0.57 -20.50
CA ALA A 7 -2.72 -1.58 -19.97
C ALA A 7 -4.17 -1.15 -20.14
N GLN A 8 -4.50 0.10 -19.80
CA GLN A 8 -5.84 0.67 -19.99
C GLN A 8 -6.26 0.67 -21.47
N ALA A 9 -5.35 1.07 -22.38
CA ALA A 9 -5.62 1.02 -23.82
C ALA A 9 -5.83 -0.41 -24.36
N ALA A 10 -5.29 -1.43 -23.66
CA ALA A 10 -5.53 -2.84 -23.95
C ALA A 10 -6.77 -3.42 -23.25
N GLY A 11 -7.59 -2.59 -22.60
CA GLY A 11 -8.84 -2.99 -21.94
C GLY A 11 -8.68 -3.52 -20.51
N PHE A 12 -7.49 -3.38 -19.90
CA PHE A 12 -7.29 -3.76 -18.50
C PHE A 12 -7.70 -2.66 -17.54
N THR A 13 -8.32 -3.05 -16.43
CA THR A 13 -8.52 -2.16 -15.28
C THR A 13 -7.21 -2.07 -14.49
N VAL A 14 -6.73 -0.86 -14.23
CA VAL A 14 -5.49 -0.61 -13.50
C VAL A 14 -5.79 -0.13 -12.10
N SER A 15 -5.41 -0.94 -11.10
CA SER A 15 -5.50 -0.58 -9.69
C SER A 15 -4.12 -0.34 -9.10
N VAL A 16 -3.99 0.71 -8.29
CA VAL A 16 -2.78 1.04 -7.53
C VAL A 16 -3.01 0.75 -6.05
N VAL A 17 -2.07 0.08 -5.41
CA VAL A 17 -2.02 -0.04 -3.95
C VAL A 17 -0.81 0.75 -3.48
N TYR A 18 -1.06 1.85 -2.77
CA TYR A 18 -0.03 2.66 -2.16
C TYR A 18 0.05 2.38 -0.66
N VAL A 19 1.23 2.02 -0.19
CA VAL A 19 1.46 1.72 1.23
C VAL A 19 2.60 2.58 1.73
N ALA A 20 2.33 3.39 2.76
CA ALA A 20 3.37 4.15 3.45
C ALA A 20 3.36 3.86 4.95
N VAL A 21 4.46 4.19 5.62
CA VAL A 21 4.54 4.16 7.09
C VAL A 21 3.97 5.46 7.68
N GLU A 22 3.79 5.50 8.99
CA GLU A 22 3.18 6.63 9.70
C GLU A 22 3.89 7.97 9.44
N SER A 23 5.22 7.94 9.39
CA SER A 23 6.05 9.12 9.13
C SER A 23 7.41 8.73 8.54
N VAL A 24 8.14 9.73 8.06
CA VAL A 24 9.52 9.52 7.59
C VAL A 24 10.46 9.11 8.73
N GLU A 25 10.21 9.55 9.95
CA GLU A 25 10.99 9.16 11.14
C GLU A 25 10.85 7.65 11.40
N VAL A 26 9.63 7.09 11.28
CA VAL A 26 9.40 5.65 11.36
C VAL A 26 10.14 4.90 10.25
N SER A 27 10.17 5.46 9.04
CA SER A 27 10.96 4.89 7.93
C SER A 27 12.44 4.85 8.25
N ILE A 28 13.00 5.95 8.77
CA ILE A 28 14.41 6.08 9.15
C ILE A 28 14.75 5.07 10.26
N GLU A 29 13.93 4.97 11.29
CA GLU A 29 14.18 4.01 12.37
C GLU A 29 14.15 2.56 11.88
N ARG A 30 13.22 2.19 10.99
CA ARG A 30 13.19 0.87 10.36
C ARG A 30 14.47 0.57 9.56
N VAL A 31 15.02 1.56 8.85
CA VAL A 31 16.31 1.42 8.16
C VAL A 31 17.44 1.23 9.16
N LYS A 32 17.52 2.04 10.24
CA LYS A 32 18.52 1.88 11.30
C LYS A 32 18.46 0.48 11.93
N GLN A 33 17.28 -0.03 12.22
CA GLN A 33 17.12 -1.39 12.75
C GLN A 33 17.60 -2.46 11.76
N ARG A 34 17.32 -2.28 10.46
CA ARG A 34 17.80 -3.18 9.41
C ARG A 34 19.34 -3.16 9.31
N VAL A 35 19.95 -1.97 9.39
CA VAL A 35 21.41 -1.81 9.36
C VAL A 35 22.07 -2.54 10.54
N ARG A 36 21.51 -2.42 11.76
CA ARG A 36 21.99 -3.18 12.94
C ARG A 36 21.98 -4.71 12.74
N LYS A 37 21.13 -5.19 11.82
CA LYS A 37 21.03 -6.62 11.44
C LYS A 37 21.88 -6.97 10.19
N GLY A 38 22.82 -6.12 9.78
CA GLY A 38 23.69 -6.33 8.63
C GLY A 38 23.15 -5.85 7.27
N GLY A 39 22.06 -5.08 7.26
CA GLY A 39 21.54 -4.46 6.02
C GLY A 39 22.32 -3.21 5.60
N HIS A 40 22.12 -2.79 4.36
CA HIS A 40 22.75 -1.58 3.82
C HIS A 40 22.11 -0.32 4.40
N ASP A 41 22.95 0.68 4.68
CA ASP A 41 22.51 2.01 5.12
C ASP A 41 22.01 2.85 3.93
N ILE A 42 21.14 3.79 4.24
CA ILE A 42 20.66 4.82 3.32
C ILE A 42 20.71 6.15 4.09
N PRO A 43 21.43 7.17 3.60
CA PRO A 43 21.51 8.48 4.26
C PRO A 43 20.12 9.06 4.54
N GLU A 44 19.93 9.72 5.69
CA GLU A 44 18.64 10.22 6.13
C GLU A 44 18.03 11.25 5.17
N ASP A 45 18.83 12.14 4.60
CA ASP A 45 18.42 13.12 3.61
C ASP A 45 17.84 12.45 2.36
N VAL A 46 18.46 11.33 1.93
CA VAL A 46 17.97 10.52 0.80
C VAL A 46 16.65 9.84 1.16
N GLN A 47 16.50 9.34 2.40
CA GLN A 47 15.27 8.72 2.86
C GLN A 47 14.13 9.74 2.89
N ARG A 48 14.35 10.96 3.43
CA ARG A 48 13.38 12.05 3.48
C ARG A 48 12.92 12.45 2.07
N ARG A 49 13.87 12.72 1.18
CA ARG A 49 13.56 13.06 -0.22
C ARG A 49 12.77 11.96 -0.93
N ARG A 50 13.11 10.68 -0.72
CA ARG A 50 12.38 9.55 -1.32
C ARG A 50 10.98 9.41 -0.75
N PHE A 51 10.79 9.64 0.54
CA PHE A 51 9.50 9.61 1.20
C PHE A 51 8.57 10.66 0.60
N ASP A 52 9.01 11.92 0.53
CA ASP A 52 8.25 13.00 -0.06
C ASP A 52 7.93 12.75 -1.52
N LYS A 53 8.92 12.32 -2.32
CA LYS A 53 8.72 12.01 -3.73
C LYS A 53 7.77 10.84 -3.97
N SER A 54 7.76 9.86 -3.07
CA SER A 54 6.81 8.74 -3.10
C SER A 54 5.36 9.22 -2.93
N ILE A 55 5.13 10.14 -1.99
CA ILE A 55 3.81 10.73 -1.73
C ILE A 55 3.32 11.52 -2.96
N GLU A 56 4.17 12.38 -3.54
CA GLU A 56 3.85 13.11 -4.77
C GLU A 56 3.49 12.18 -5.93
N ASN A 57 4.26 11.11 -6.10
CA ASN A 57 4.01 10.11 -7.14
C ASN A 57 2.70 9.34 -6.89
N ALA A 58 2.28 9.15 -5.63
CA ALA A 58 1.00 8.53 -5.30
C ALA A 58 -0.17 9.37 -5.80
N ALA A 59 -0.14 10.70 -5.60
CA ALA A 59 -1.17 11.61 -6.13
C ALA A 59 -1.29 11.50 -7.66
N ILE A 60 -0.15 11.52 -8.36
CA ILE A 60 -0.14 11.37 -9.83
C ILE A 60 -0.66 10.00 -10.27
N ALA A 61 -0.31 8.94 -9.53
CA ALA A 61 -0.77 7.59 -9.83
C ALA A 61 -2.28 7.43 -9.61
N GLY A 62 -2.82 8.03 -8.54
CA GLY A 62 -4.24 8.01 -8.22
C GLY A 62 -5.12 8.70 -9.27
N LEU A 63 -4.61 9.78 -9.87
CA LEU A 63 -5.29 10.46 -10.99
C LEU A 63 -5.24 9.66 -12.29
N ALA A 64 -4.25 8.80 -12.47
CA ALA A 64 -4.03 8.06 -13.71
C ALA A 64 -4.57 6.63 -13.68
N ALA A 65 -4.83 6.06 -12.52
CA ALA A 65 -5.38 4.72 -12.34
C ALA A 65 -6.92 4.74 -12.36
N ASP A 66 -7.52 3.59 -12.63
CA ASP A 66 -8.97 3.40 -12.52
C ASP A 66 -9.39 3.32 -11.05
N ALA A 67 -8.50 2.79 -10.18
CA ALA A 67 -8.67 2.78 -8.74
C ALA A 67 -7.31 2.91 -8.01
N MET A 68 -7.33 3.51 -6.80
CA MET A 68 -6.18 3.48 -5.88
C MET A 68 -6.65 3.26 -4.45
N MET A 69 -5.97 2.35 -3.75
CA MET A 69 -6.12 2.16 -2.31
C MET A 69 -4.89 2.68 -1.60
N VAL A 70 -5.08 3.49 -0.58
CA VAL A 70 -4.01 4.09 0.23
C VAL A 70 -4.02 3.43 1.60
N PHE A 71 -2.91 2.81 1.97
CA PHE A 71 -2.74 2.16 3.26
C PHE A 71 -1.61 2.79 4.08
N GLN A 72 -1.83 2.86 5.38
CA GLN A 72 -0.78 3.10 6.36
C GLN A 72 -0.32 1.75 6.94
N ASN A 73 0.99 1.50 6.94
CA ASN A 73 1.58 0.39 7.68
C ASN A 73 2.01 0.87 9.08
N ALA A 74 1.05 0.87 10.01
CA ALA A 74 1.26 1.33 11.37
C ALA A 74 2.01 0.31 12.23
N THR A 75 2.92 0.80 13.06
CA THR A 75 3.70 -0.03 13.97
C THR A 75 2.78 -0.75 14.97
N GLY A 76 2.86 -2.07 14.98
CA GLY A 76 2.04 -2.93 15.86
C GLY A 76 0.57 -3.08 15.46
N LYS A 77 0.09 -2.36 14.42
CA LYS A 77 -1.32 -2.40 13.99
C LYS A 77 -1.50 -2.96 12.57
N GLY A 78 -0.40 -3.23 11.85
CA GLY A 78 -0.44 -3.71 10.48
C GLY A 78 -0.93 -2.66 9.47
N HIS A 79 -1.52 -3.13 8.36
CA HIS A 79 -2.01 -2.26 7.29
C HIS A 79 -3.41 -1.74 7.62
N GLN A 80 -3.57 -0.42 7.62
CA GLN A 80 -4.83 0.26 7.84
C GLN A 80 -5.20 1.03 6.56
N LEU A 81 -6.42 0.85 6.07
CA LEU A 81 -6.93 1.59 4.92
C LEU A 81 -7.15 3.06 5.32
N MET A 82 -6.57 3.97 4.56
CA MET A 82 -6.67 5.42 4.78
C MET A 82 -7.57 6.11 3.76
N ALA A 83 -7.54 5.67 2.51
CA ALA A 83 -8.36 6.24 1.45
C ALA A 83 -8.58 5.25 0.30
N VAL A 84 -9.67 5.47 -0.43
CA VAL A 84 -9.94 4.84 -1.72
C VAL A 84 -10.23 5.94 -2.74
N VAL A 85 -9.61 5.80 -3.90
CA VAL A 85 -9.84 6.65 -5.07
C VAL A 85 -10.40 5.75 -6.17
N GLU A 86 -11.49 6.13 -6.77
CA GLU A 86 -12.12 5.44 -7.89
C GLU A 86 -12.42 6.45 -8.99
N GLN A 87 -12.02 6.13 -10.20
CA GLN A 87 -12.23 6.99 -11.39
C GLN A 87 -11.76 8.45 -11.16
N GLY A 88 -10.61 8.61 -10.50
CA GLY A 88 -10.01 9.91 -10.21
C GLY A 88 -10.74 10.72 -9.14
N ARG A 89 -11.55 10.11 -8.28
CA ARG A 89 -12.27 10.76 -7.17
C ARG A 89 -12.05 10.00 -5.87
N VAL A 90 -11.87 10.71 -4.76
CA VAL A 90 -11.83 10.12 -3.42
C VAL A 90 -13.25 9.66 -3.05
N THR A 91 -13.44 8.36 -2.84
CA THR A 91 -14.73 7.76 -2.45
C THR A 91 -14.78 7.29 -1.00
N THR A 92 -13.62 7.03 -0.41
CA THR A 92 -13.48 6.68 1.01
C THR A 92 -12.28 7.41 1.59
N LEU A 93 -12.45 7.97 2.80
CA LEU A 93 -11.39 8.69 3.50
C LEU A 93 -11.50 8.45 5.00
N GLU A 94 -10.40 8.01 5.63
CA GLU A 94 -10.32 7.84 7.08
C GLU A 94 -10.27 9.21 7.77
N THR A 95 -11.02 9.35 8.85
CA THR A 95 -11.09 10.60 9.61
C THR A 95 -9.77 10.87 10.37
N GLU A 96 -9.27 9.86 11.06
CA GLU A 96 -7.98 9.93 11.75
C GLU A 96 -6.87 9.40 10.84
N ARG A 97 -6.16 10.31 10.19
CA ARG A 97 -5.10 9.97 9.24
C ARG A 97 -3.87 10.86 9.38
N PRO A 98 -2.68 10.36 9.05
CA PRO A 98 -1.48 11.19 9.00
C PRO A 98 -1.57 12.21 7.86
N ALA A 99 -0.94 13.39 8.05
CA ALA A 99 -0.95 14.49 7.08
C ALA A 99 -0.42 14.09 5.67
N TRP A 100 0.43 13.08 5.57
CA TRP A 100 0.91 12.61 4.27
C TRP A 100 -0.20 12.02 3.39
N VAL A 101 -1.30 11.53 3.98
CA VAL A 101 -2.45 11.01 3.22
C VAL A 101 -3.10 12.13 2.42
N ASP A 102 -3.29 13.31 3.03
CA ASP A 102 -3.86 14.46 2.33
C ASP A 102 -2.94 14.94 1.19
N ARG A 103 -1.62 14.87 1.40
CA ARG A 103 -0.64 15.15 0.34
C ARG A 103 -0.69 14.10 -0.78
N ALA A 104 -0.86 12.82 -0.45
CA ALA A 104 -1.00 11.76 -1.45
C ALA A 104 -2.30 11.84 -2.26
N LEU A 105 -3.29 12.58 -1.77
CA LEU A 105 -4.57 12.84 -2.43
C LEU A 105 -4.63 14.23 -3.06
N GLN A 106 -3.54 14.99 -3.00
CA GLN A 106 -3.52 16.36 -3.51
C GLN A 106 -3.90 16.43 -5.00
N GLY A 107 -4.86 17.29 -5.32
CA GLY A 107 -5.37 17.46 -6.69
C GLY A 107 -6.40 16.40 -7.12
N ILE A 108 -6.72 15.42 -6.25
CA ILE A 108 -7.78 14.45 -6.52
C ILE A 108 -9.09 14.99 -5.91
N PRO A 109 -10.13 15.24 -6.73
CA PRO A 109 -11.40 15.73 -6.22
C PRO A 109 -12.08 14.70 -5.32
N HIS A 110 -12.83 15.16 -4.33
CA HIS A 110 -13.68 14.30 -3.51
C HIS A 110 -14.97 13.96 -4.28
N GLY A 111 -15.46 12.72 -4.13
CA GLY A 111 -16.76 12.31 -4.62
C GLY A 111 -17.90 12.99 -3.82
N GLU A 112 -19.12 12.99 -4.35
CA GLU A 112 -20.29 13.62 -3.71
C GLU A 112 -20.62 13.05 -2.33
N ALA A 113 -20.30 11.76 -2.08
CA ALA A 113 -20.47 11.10 -0.80
C ALA A 113 -19.17 10.37 -0.43
N VAL A 114 -18.24 11.08 0.21
CA VAL A 114 -17.05 10.43 0.78
C VAL A 114 -17.50 9.61 1.99
N ARG A 115 -17.41 8.29 1.90
CA ARG A 115 -17.68 7.38 3.02
C ARG A 115 -16.55 7.52 4.03
N GLN A 116 -16.87 7.94 5.24
CA GLN A 116 -15.92 7.88 6.35
C GLN A 116 -15.76 6.42 6.75
N SER A 117 -14.55 5.91 6.73
CA SER A 117 -14.25 4.55 7.15
C SER A 117 -14.33 4.48 8.67
N ALA A 118 -15.43 3.95 9.19
CA ALA A 118 -15.46 3.54 10.58
C ALA A 118 -14.52 2.33 10.73
N ARG A 119 -13.61 2.40 11.65
CA ARG A 119 -12.60 1.39 12.06
C ARG A 119 -13.20 -0.01 12.19
N THR A 120 -13.37 -0.75 11.11
CA THR A 120 -13.56 -2.21 11.18
C THR A 120 -13.35 -2.85 9.81
N ALA A 121 -12.11 -3.14 9.49
CA ALA A 121 -11.83 -4.19 8.54
C ALA A 121 -10.60 -4.93 9.05
N GLN A 122 -10.84 -5.92 9.91
CA GLN A 122 -9.90 -7.02 10.07
C GLN A 122 -9.69 -7.61 8.68
N ALA A 123 -8.46 -7.56 8.20
CA ALA A 123 -8.09 -8.24 6.97
C ALA A 123 -8.53 -9.70 7.05
N PRO A 124 -9.18 -10.28 6.02
CA PRO A 124 -9.50 -11.68 6.01
C PRO A 124 -8.20 -12.47 6.19
N LYS A 125 -8.17 -13.33 7.22
CA LYS A 125 -7.07 -14.27 7.43
C LYS A 125 -6.96 -15.12 6.16
N GLN A 126 -5.94 -14.87 5.36
CA GLN A 126 -5.63 -15.73 4.23
C GLN A 126 -5.33 -17.13 4.80
N HIS A 127 -6.27 -18.03 4.59
CA HIS A 127 -6.08 -19.44 4.88
C HIS A 127 -5.01 -19.96 3.90
N ARG A 128 -3.80 -20.08 4.42
CA ARG A 128 -2.68 -20.69 3.69
C ARG A 128 -3.04 -22.18 3.56
N PRO A 129 -3.23 -22.71 2.36
CA PRO A 129 -3.48 -24.15 2.20
C PRO A 129 -2.25 -24.88 2.70
N THR A 130 -2.45 -25.78 3.65
CA THR A 130 -1.41 -26.69 4.18
C THR A 130 -1.00 -27.61 3.03
N PRO A 131 0.29 -27.76 2.71
CA PRO A 131 0.72 -28.71 1.71
C PRO A 131 0.39 -30.12 2.18
N THR A 132 -0.47 -30.80 1.47
CA THR A 132 -0.79 -32.21 1.67
C THR A 132 0.47 -33.01 1.40
N ARG A 133 1.05 -33.56 2.44
CA ARG A 133 2.18 -34.50 2.38
C ARG A 133 1.67 -35.75 1.67
N ARG A 134 2.09 -35.97 0.43
CA ARG A 134 1.92 -37.26 -0.24
C ARG A 134 2.63 -38.31 0.60
N ARG A 135 1.88 -39.30 1.08
CA ARG A 135 2.44 -40.54 1.58
C ARG A 135 2.89 -41.31 0.32
N ASP A 136 4.18 -41.46 0.18
CA ASP A 136 4.73 -42.49 -0.68
C ASP A 136 4.50 -43.81 0.07
N ASP A 137 3.52 -44.59 -0.39
CA ASP A 137 3.37 -45.97 -0.02
C ASP A 137 4.49 -46.74 -0.74
N ASP A 138 5.51 -47.05 0.04
CA ASP A 138 6.61 -47.95 -0.36
C ASP A 138 6.05 -49.39 -0.30
N ASP A 139 5.52 -49.87 -1.44
CA ASP A 139 5.15 -51.28 -1.61
C ASP A 139 6.40 -52.08 -1.98
N ARG A 140 7.10 -52.55 -0.94
CA ARG A 140 8.06 -53.65 -1.08
C ARG A 140 7.31 -54.98 -0.88
N GLY A 141 7.01 -55.61 -2.00
CA GLY A 141 6.45 -56.93 -2.01
C GLY A 141 7.06 -57.82 -3.07
N ARG A 142 8.12 -58.59 -2.67
CA ARG A 142 8.62 -59.85 -3.25
C ARG A 142 9.22 -59.84 -4.66
#